data_76b1273baff3f86bd184ff8359308e41
#
_entry.id   76b1273baff3f86bd184ff8359308e41
#
_cell.length_a   1.000
_cell.length_b   1.000
_cell.length_c   1.000
_cell.angle_alpha   90.00
_cell.angle_beta   90.00
_cell.angle_gamma   90.00
#
_symmetry.space_group_name_H-M   'P 1'
#
loop_
_entity.id
_entity.type
_entity.pdbx_description
1 polymer ?
#
loop_
_entity_poly.entity_id
_entity_poly.type
_entity_poly.pdbx_seq_one_letter_code
_entity_poly.pdbx_strand_id
1 'polypeptide(L)'
;MMDTSSVMGPDTLQYNYFSDISARPVDWLWYPYIPFGKVTILQGDPGEGKSTFMINLASIVSCGRAFPDGTRLPDSITTIYQCAEDSREDTIKPRLIQAGADCSRIAFIDDDAKSLTLTDSRLEEAVVATGARLLILDPIQAFIGQDCDMQSATSMRAAMRSLALLAERCHCAVVLVGHMNKGTTGKALYRGLGSIDIAAIARSVLMIVRDCENPAIRYMVPVKASLAAEGAAIGFLFDRDRGFQWIGRCERNMDMLGVRTAIGRSKRERAGDMLRLLLSVDDLPSVVVFQKMEQLGFSEKTVKNAKKDTEIEAYRKAGAWYWRLSHERADEE
;
A
#
# COMPACT_ATOMS: atom_id res chain seq x y z
N MET A 1 20.21 6.98 60.97
CA MET A 1 19.41 6.98 59.72
C MET A 1 20.29 6.46 58.63
N MET A 2 20.17 5.20 58.27
CA MET A 2 20.93 4.55 57.19
C MET A 2 20.19 4.80 55.89
N ASP A 3 20.84 5.51 54.99
CA ASP A 3 20.40 5.73 53.62
C ASP A 3 20.61 4.43 52.82
N THR A 4 19.55 3.69 52.58
CA THR A 4 19.57 2.51 51.71
C THR A 4 19.15 2.92 50.29
N SER A 5 20.00 3.65 49.61
CA SER A 5 19.94 3.75 48.17
C SER A 5 20.36 2.40 47.57
N SER A 6 19.40 1.51 47.38
CA SER A 6 19.60 0.24 46.65
C SER A 6 19.91 0.53 45.20
N VAL A 7 21.16 0.33 44.79
CA VAL A 7 21.58 0.26 43.38
C VAL A 7 20.85 -0.95 42.78
N MET A 8 19.77 -0.69 42.03
CA MET A 8 19.10 -1.72 41.23
C MET A 8 20.03 -2.15 40.10
N GLY A 9 20.36 -3.44 40.05
CA GLY A 9 21.10 -4.04 38.95
C GLY A 9 20.30 -4.07 37.64
N PRO A 10 20.96 -4.24 36.46
CA PRO A 10 20.33 -4.16 35.14
C PRO A 10 19.27 -5.25 34.82
N ASP A 11 19.08 -6.25 35.66
CA ASP A 11 18.19 -7.40 35.44
C ASP A 11 16.91 -7.43 36.31
N THR A 12 16.51 -6.31 36.90
CA THR A 12 15.28 -6.29 37.71
C THR A 12 14.05 -6.19 36.79
N LEU A 13 13.12 -7.14 36.90
CA LEU A 13 11.85 -7.14 36.18
C LEU A 13 11.10 -5.81 36.46
N GLN A 14 10.84 -5.04 35.42
CA GLN A 14 10.00 -3.84 35.46
C GLN A 14 8.62 -4.16 34.93
N TYR A 15 7.60 -3.84 35.69
CA TYR A 15 6.21 -3.93 35.26
C TYR A 15 5.44 -2.70 35.71
N ASN A 16 4.41 -2.33 34.92
CA ASN A 16 3.53 -1.22 35.24
C ASN A 16 2.08 -1.70 35.14
N TYR A 17 1.17 -1.12 35.88
CA TYR A 17 -0.24 -1.37 35.74
C TYR A 17 -0.88 -0.44 34.72
N PHE A 18 -1.89 -0.90 34.00
CA PHE A 18 -2.63 -0.05 33.07
C PHE A 18 -3.35 1.12 33.74
N SER A 19 -3.66 1.01 35.04
CA SER A 19 -4.18 2.10 35.89
C SER A 19 -3.21 3.30 35.97
N ASP A 20 -1.91 3.07 35.81
CA ASP A 20 -0.86 4.08 35.96
C ASP A 20 -0.59 4.83 34.63
N ILE A 21 -1.27 4.41 33.55
CA ILE A 21 -1.11 4.95 32.21
C ILE A 21 -2.34 5.78 31.84
N SER A 22 -2.13 7.03 31.46
CA SER A 22 -3.20 7.88 30.92
C SER A 22 -3.55 7.47 29.49
N ALA A 23 -4.82 7.19 29.23
CA ALA A 23 -5.31 6.94 27.88
C ALA A 23 -5.19 8.21 27.01
N ARG A 24 -4.71 8.04 25.79
CA ARG A 24 -4.59 9.12 24.80
C ARG A 24 -5.26 8.72 23.50
N PRO A 25 -5.97 9.63 22.83
CA PRO A 25 -6.47 9.36 21.48
C PRO A 25 -5.30 9.20 20.50
N VAL A 26 -5.56 8.52 19.39
CA VAL A 26 -4.59 8.44 18.29
C VAL A 26 -4.59 9.78 17.54
N ASP A 27 -3.40 10.37 17.40
CA ASP A 27 -3.20 11.53 16.55
C ASP A 27 -2.98 11.12 15.09
N TRP A 28 -3.44 11.96 14.15
CA TRP A 28 -3.41 11.66 12.74
C TRP A 28 -2.74 12.77 11.93
N LEU A 29 -1.83 12.36 11.05
CA LEU A 29 -1.36 13.19 9.95
C LEU A 29 -2.51 13.40 8.96
N TRP A 30 -3.18 12.33 8.60
CA TRP A 30 -4.33 12.29 7.70
C TRP A 30 -5.31 11.18 8.13
N TYR A 31 -6.40 11.57 8.77
CA TYR A 31 -7.42 10.64 9.25
C TYR A 31 -8.29 10.10 8.09
N PRO A 32 -8.58 8.80 8.01
CA PRO A 32 -8.14 7.70 8.87
C PRO A 32 -6.96 6.91 8.27
N TYR A 33 -6.15 7.54 7.40
CA TYR A 33 -5.16 6.85 6.56
C TYR A 33 -3.76 6.77 7.18
N ILE A 34 -3.25 7.88 7.69
CA ILE A 34 -1.85 8.00 8.16
C ILE A 34 -1.82 8.53 9.60
N PRO A 35 -1.61 7.66 10.60
CA PRO A 35 -1.48 8.08 12.00
C PRO A 35 -0.07 8.61 12.30
N PHE A 36 0.03 9.59 13.19
CA PHE A 36 1.30 9.97 13.82
C PHE A 36 1.79 8.87 14.77
N GLY A 37 3.11 8.80 14.95
CA GLY A 37 3.74 7.84 15.84
C GLY A 37 3.62 6.39 15.40
N LYS A 38 3.26 6.11 14.15
CA LYS A 38 3.06 4.76 13.63
C LYS A 38 3.62 4.63 12.22
N VAL A 39 3.80 3.37 11.80
CA VAL A 39 4.24 3.03 10.45
C VAL A 39 3.01 2.77 9.57
N THR A 40 2.99 3.42 8.42
CA THR A 40 2.05 3.22 7.32
C THR A 40 2.80 2.67 6.11
N ILE A 41 2.20 1.75 5.39
CA ILE A 41 2.74 1.23 4.12
C ILE A 41 1.89 1.78 2.98
N LEU A 42 2.54 2.28 1.94
CA LEU A 42 1.93 2.57 0.65
C LEU A 42 2.47 1.60 -0.39
N GLN A 43 1.63 0.74 -0.92
CA GLN A 43 2.02 -0.27 -1.90
C GLN A 43 1.23 -0.15 -3.21
N GLY A 44 1.70 -0.81 -4.25
CA GLY A 44 1.06 -0.87 -5.58
C GLY A 44 2.06 -1.33 -6.63
N ASP A 45 1.55 -1.66 -7.81
CA ASP A 45 2.39 -2.10 -8.93
C ASP A 45 3.38 -0.99 -9.38
N PRO A 46 4.50 -1.36 -10.01
CA PRO A 46 5.41 -0.38 -10.62
C PRO A 46 4.66 0.51 -11.62
N GLY A 47 4.97 1.81 -11.61
CA GLY A 47 4.36 2.79 -12.53
C GLY A 47 2.94 3.26 -12.14
N GLU A 48 2.41 2.87 -10.99
CA GLU A 48 1.08 3.34 -10.53
C GLU A 48 1.11 4.72 -9.86
N GLY A 49 2.26 5.39 -9.80
CA GLY A 49 2.35 6.77 -9.32
C GLY A 49 2.49 6.90 -7.80
N LYS A 50 3.00 5.88 -7.09
CA LYS A 50 3.22 5.90 -5.64
C LYS A 50 4.11 7.07 -5.20
N SER A 51 5.30 7.22 -5.81
CA SER A 51 6.23 8.32 -5.51
C SER A 51 5.61 9.69 -5.83
N THR A 52 4.89 9.80 -6.96
CA THR A 52 4.18 11.03 -7.31
C THR A 52 3.07 11.36 -6.30
N PHE A 53 2.34 10.36 -5.83
CA PHE A 53 1.35 10.51 -4.76
C PHE A 53 2.02 11.05 -3.48
N MET A 54 3.15 10.47 -3.06
CA MET A 54 3.87 10.89 -1.86
C MET A 54 4.48 12.30 -1.99
N ILE A 55 4.99 12.67 -3.16
CA ILE A 55 5.45 14.03 -3.46
C ILE A 55 4.30 15.04 -3.30
N ASN A 56 3.12 14.72 -3.83
CA ASN A 56 1.95 15.58 -3.70
C ASN A 56 1.42 15.64 -2.26
N LEU A 57 1.50 14.56 -1.51
CA LEU A 57 1.19 14.55 -0.09
C LEU A 57 2.17 15.42 0.70
N ALA A 58 3.49 15.25 0.47
CA ALA A 58 4.52 16.10 1.09
C ALA A 58 4.32 17.58 0.76
N SER A 59 3.89 17.89 -0.46
CA SER A 59 3.51 19.25 -0.87
C SER A 59 2.32 19.81 -0.07
N ILE A 60 1.27 19.02 0.14
CA ILE A 60 0.13 19.43 0.96
C ILE A 60 0.57 19.79 2.38
N VAL A 61 1.31 18.89 3.04
CA VAL A 61 1.67 19.05 4.45
C VAL A 61 2.73 20.12 4.67
N SER A 62 3.66 20.33 3.72
CA SER A 62 4.65 21.40 3.80
C SER A 62 4.04 22.80 3.74
N CYS A 63 2.91 22.96 3.04
CA CYS A 63 2.21 24.22 2.88
C CYS A 63 0.99 24.36 3.82
N GLY A 64 0.63 23.36 4.62
CA GLY A 64 -0.56 23.36 5.46
C GLY A 64 -1.86 23.43 4.64
N ARG A 65 -1.87 22.88 3.42
CA ARG A 65 -3.06 22.83 2.56
C ARG A 65 -4.04 21.77 3.01
N ALA A 66 -5.28 21.85 2.55
CA ALA A 66 -6.26 20.79 2.78
C ALA A 66 -5.92 19.52 2.00
N PHE A 67 -6.14 18.37 2.63
CA PHE A 67 -6.10 17.06 1.98
C PHE A 67 -7.25 16.91 0.97
N PRO A 68 -7.18 15.92 0.07
CA PRO A 68 -8.19 15.70 -0.96
C PRO A 68 -9.61 15.45 -0.45
N ASP A 69 -9.75 15.02 0.80
CA ASP A 69 -11.04 14.82 1.48
C ASP A 69 -11.55 16.06 2.23
N GLY A 70 -10.85 17.19 2.11
CA GLY A 70 -11.19 18.46 2.75
C GLY A 70 -10.66 18.60 4.18
N THR A 71 -10.11 17.56 4.78
CA THR A 71 -9.46 17.66 6.10
C THR A 71 -8.16 18.47 6.02
N ARG A 72 -7.70 19.02 7.16
CA ARG A 72 -6.51 19.86 7.20
C ARG A 72 -5.75 19.65 8.51
N LEU A 73 -4.43 19.72 8.44
CA LEU A 73 -3.60 19.90 9.64
C LEU A 73 -3.74 21.33 10.18
N PRO A 74 -3.62 21.51 11.51
CA PRO A 74 -3.59 22.84 12.10
C PRO A 74 -2.44 23.70 11.56
N ASP A 75 -1.27 23.10 11.35
CA ASP A 75 -0.05 23.77 10.91
C ASP A 75 0.63 23.00 9.78
N SER A 76 1.47 23.70 9.02
CA SER A 76 2.42 23.08 8.10
C SER A 76 3.50 22.30 8.89
N ILE A 77 3.94 21.19 8.34
CA ILE A 77 4.94 20.33 8.99
C ILE A 77 6.17 20.10 8.12
N THR A 78 7.31 19.82 8.75
CA THR A 78 8.50 19.38 8.05
C THR A 78 8.42 17.90 7.71
N THR A 79 8.87 17.56 6.50
CA THR A 79 8.93 16.19 5.97
C THR A 79 10.37 15.82 5.67
N ILE A 80 10.80 14.61 6.01
CA ILE A 80 11.99 13.99 5.44
C ILE A 80 11.52 13.07 4.31
N TYR A 81 11.95 13.36 3.08
CA TYR A 81 11.65 12.55 1.90
C TYR A 81 12.95 11.89 1.42
N GLN A 82 13.12 10.63 1.73
CA GLN A 82 14.28 9.85 1.31
C GLN A 82 13.91 8.99 0.11
N CYS A 83 14.49 9.31 -1.04
CA CYS A 83 14.35 8.56 -2.29
C CYS A 83 15.69 7.98 -2.68
N ALA A 84 15.69 6.70 -3.07
CA ALA A 84 16.92 6.01 -3.47
C ALA A 84 16.97 5.65 -4.97
N GLU A 85 15.88 5.83 -5.70
CA GLU A 85 15.81 5.47 -7.13
C GLU A 85 15.94 6.69 -8.04
N ASP A 86 15.40 7.83 -7.63
CA ASP A 86 15.36 9.06 -8.42
C ASP A 86 16.39 10.09 -7.92
N SER A 87 17.00 10.83 -8.85
CA SER A 87 17.92 11.94 -8.53
C SER A 87 17.19 13.06 -7.79
N ARG A 88 17.85 13.60 -6.78
CA ARG A 88 17.34 14.72 -5.96
C ARG A 88 17.19 15.98 -6.78
N GLU A 89 18.15 16.24 -7.70
CA GLU A 89 18.30 17.51 -8.42
C GLU A 89 17.40 17.58 -9.67
N ASP A 90 17.39 16.53 -10.48
CA ASP A 90 16.71 16.54 -11.79
C ASP A 90 15.32 15.90 -11.75
N THR A 91 14.99 15.16 -10.70
CA THR A 91 13.71 14.43 -10.63
C THR A 91 12.87 14.83 -9.42
N ILE A 92 13.39 14.67 -8.20
CA ILE A 92 12.58 14.88 -6.97
C ILE A 92 12.27 16.36 -6.78
N LYS A 93 13.29 17.24 -6.78
CA LYS A 93 13.12 18.68 -6.58
C LYS A 93 12.21 19.32 -7.64
N PRO A 94 12.37 19.06 -8.95
CA PRO A 94 11.42 19.55 -9.96
C PRO A 94 9.98 19.11 -9.73
N ARG A 95 9.76 17.84 -9.34
CA ARG A 95 8.41 17.34 -9.05
C ARG A 95 7.81 17.98 -7.80
N LEU A 96 8.61 18.25 -6.75
CA LEU A 96 8.16 18.99 -5.56
C LEU A 96 7.75 20.42 -5.92
N ILE A 97 8.54 21.12 -6.74
CA ILE A 97 8.22 22.46 -7.22
C ILE A 97 6.93 22.43 -8.06
N GLN A 98 6.80 21.48 -8.97
CA GLN A 98 5.60 21.31 -9.79
C GLN A 98 4.35 21.04 -8.94
N ALA A 99 4.49 20.27 -7.87
CA ALA A 99 3.42 20.03 -6.90
C ALA A 99 3.12 21.25 -6.02
N GLY A 100 3.90 22.32 -6.11
CA GLY A 100 3.76 23.54 -5.30
C GLY A 100 4.14 23.33 -3.84
N ALA A 101 5.18 22.51 -3.58
CA ALA A 101 5.68 22.27 -2.23
C ALA A 101 6.49 23.43 -1.68
N ASP A 102 6.43 23.65 -0.38
CA ASP A 102 7.41 24.47 0.32
C ASP A 102 8.68 23.62 0.56
N CYS A 103 9.66 23.74 -0.35
CA CYS A 103 10.90 22.99 -0.28
C CYS A 103 11.76 23.34 0.95
N SER A 104 11.51 24.45 1.66
CA SER A 104 12.21 24.76 2.90
C SER A 104 11.79 23.86 4.07
N ARG A 105 10.68 23.15 3.92
CA ARG A 105 10.12 22.19 4.87
C ARG A 105 10.25 20.73 4.41
N ILE A 106 10.97 20.48 3.32
CA ILE A 106 11.22 19.11 2.84
C ILE A 106 12.72 18.87 2.82
N ALA A 107 13.17 18.07 3.74
CA ALA A 107 14.57 17.68 3.91
C ALA A 107 14.82 16.26 3.35
N PHE A 108 16.07 15.94 3.14
CA PHE A 108 16.56 14.59 2.91
C PHE A 108 17.84 14.36 3.72
N ILE A 109 18.19 13.10 3.94
CA ILE A 109 19.46 12.73 4.60
C ILE A 109 20.48 12.49 3.50
N ASP A 110 21.67 13.09 3.64
CA ASP A 110 22.77 12.79 2.73
C ASP A 110 23.31 11.38 3.03
N ASP A 111 23.21 10.51 2.04
CA ASP A 111 23.60 9.11 2.12
C ASP A 111 24.62 8.70 1.03
N ASP A 112 25.21 9.68 0.34
CA ASP A 112 26.17 9.45 -0.75
C ASP A 112 27.46 8.76 -0.23
N ALA A 113 27.93 9.15 0.95
CA ALA A 113 29.13 8.55 1.56
C ALA A 113 28.85 7.21 2.24
N LYS A 114 27.64 6.99 2.74
CA LYS A 114 27.23 5.77 3.43
C LYS A 114 25.74 5.56 3.23
N SER A 115 25.38 4.49 2.53
CA SER A 115 23.98 4.12 2.29
C SER A 115 23.18 4.06 3.59
N LEU A 116 21.94 4.53 3.52
CA LEU A 116 21.01 4.56 4.63
C LEU A 116 20.30 3.21 4.74
N THR A 117 20.07 2.73 5.97
CA THR A 117 19.31 1.51 6.22
C THR A 117 18.13 1.77 7.17
N LEU A 118 17.15 0.84 7.22
CA LEU A 118 15.96 0.96 8.07
C LEU A 118 16.28 1.04 9.58
N THR A 119 17.46 0.61 9.99
CA THR A 119 17.92 0.60 11.40
C THR A 119 18.99 1.68 11.69
N ASP A 120 19.30 2.53 10.72
CA ASP A 120 20.33 3.55 10.84
C ASP A 120 19.88 4.66 11.82
N SER A 121 20.73 5.01 12.79
CA SER A 121 20.44 6.06 13.77
C SER A 121 20.25 7.44 13.14
N ARG A 122 20.85 7.68 11.98
CA ARG A 122 20.68 8.94 11.24
C ARG A 122 19.21 9.24 10.89
N LEU A 123 18.35 8.23 10.80
CA LEU A 123 16.91 8.47 10.60
C LEU A 123 16.30 9.21 11.79
N GLU A 124 16.57 8.76 13.01
CA GLU A 124 16.06 9.39 14.22
C GLU A 124 16.74 10.75 14.46
N GLU A 125 18.04 10.82 14.30
CA GLU A 125 18.83 12.06 14.42
C GLU A 125 18.29 13.15 13.48
N ALA A 126 18.02 12.81 12.21
CA ALA A 126 17.47 13.76 11.24
C ALA A 126 16.04 14.19 11.60
N VAL A 127 15.18 13.26 12.05
CA VAL A 127 13.82 13.61 12.50
C VAL A 127 13.86 14.58 13.66
N VAL A 128 14.72 14.33 14.65
CA VAL A 128 14.88 15.21 15.83
C VAL A 128 15.47 16.57 15.42
N ALA A 129 16.54 16.58 14.63
CA ALA A 129 17.22 17.79 14.23
C ALA A 129 16.35 18.73 13.37
N THR A 130 15.51 18.17 12.50
CA THR A 130 14.63 18.95 11.62
C THR A 130 13.26 19.23 12.22
N GLY A 131 12.89 18.57 13.30
CA GLY A 131 11.52 18.57 13.83
C GLY A 131 10.50 17.95 12.87
N ALA A 132 10.93 17.03 12.00
CA ALA A 132 10.08 16.43 11.01
C ALA A 132 8.97 15.58 11.66
N ARG A 133 7.75 15.74 11.15
CA ARG A 133 6.57 15.00 11.58
C ARG A 133 6.13 13.94 10.55
N LEU A 134 6.76 13.92 9.38
CA LEU A 134 6.58 12.92 8.34
C LEU A 134 7.94 12.45 7.83
N LEU A 135 8.17 11.14 7.84
CA LEU A 135 9.31 10.46 7.24
C LEU A 135 8.82 9.53 6.14
N ILE A 136 9.29 9.74 4.92
CA ILE A 136 8.97 8.92 3.74
C ILE A 136 10.23 8.20 3.29
N LEU A 137 10.15 6.87 3.14
CA LEU A 137 11.20 6.03 2.56
C LEU A 137 10.69 5.41 1.26
N ASP A 138 11.27 5.78 0.12
CA ASP A 138 10.79 5.44 -1.22
C ASP A 138 11.94 4.97 -2.14
N PRO A 139 11.98 3.69 -2.53
CA PRO A 139 11.19 2.58 -2.00
C PRO A 139 11.86 1.93 -0.78
N ILE A 140 11.08 1.27 0.08
CA ILE A 140 11.60 0.55 1.26
C ILE A 140 12.71 -0.45 0.92
N GLN A 141 12.62 -1.10 -0.25
CA GLN A 141 13.57 -2.10 -0.70
C GLN A 141 15.00 -1.59 -0.75
N ALA A 142 15.19 -0.33 -1.08
CA ALA A 142 16.51 0.29 -1.19
C ALA A 142 17.18 0.54 0.18
N PHE A 143 16.40 0.57 1.26
CA PHE A 143 16.88 0.81 2.62
C PHE A 143 17.07 -0.47 3.44
N ILE A 144 16.92 -1.61 2.81
CA ILE A 144 17.20 -2.90 3.44
C ILE A 144 18.70 -3.15 3.32
N GLY A 145 19.42 -3.10 4.44
CA GLY A 145 20.88 -3.31 4.46
C GLY A 145 21.26 -4.72 3.98
N GLN A 146 22.50 -4.88 3.55
CA GLN A 146 23.04 -6.17 3.10
C GLN A 146 22.97 -7.27 4.18
N ASP A 147 23.00 -6.86 5.45
CA ASP A 147 22.90 -7.75 6.61
C ASP A 147 21.43 -8.12 6.95
N CYS A 148 20.46 -7.51 6.28
CA CYS A 148 19.05 -7.76 6.50
C CYS A 148 18.49 -8.59 5.32
N ASP A 149 18.33 -9.89 5.52
CA ASP A 149 17.69 -10.74 4.51
C ASP A 149 16.19 -10.44 4.45
N MET A 150 15.72 -9.94 3.29
CA MET A 150 14.28 -9.71 3.03
C MET A 150 13.42 -10.98 3.18
N GLN A 151 14.01 -12.14 3.03
CA GLN A 151 13.33 -13.43 3.20
C GLN A 151 13.36 -13.90 4.66
N SER A 152 14.23 -13.31 5.49
CA SER A 152 14.27 -13.58 6.92
C SER A 152 13.22 -12.77 7.65
N ALA A 153 12.15 -13.44 8.06
CA ALA A 153 11.08 -12.84 8.87
C ALA A 153 11.61 -12.16 10.14
N THR A 154 12.63 -12.72 10.77
CA THR A 154 13.21 -12.23 12.02
C THR A 154 13.95 -10.90 11.82
N SER A 155 14.83 -10.81 10.81
CA SER A 155 15.59 -9.58 10.52
C SER A 155 14.68 -8.43 10.11
N MET A 156 13.71 -8.71 9.26
CA MET A 156 12.74 -7.71 8.82
C MET A 156 11.85 -7.24 9.97
N ARG A 157 11.43 -8.14 10.86
CA ARG A 157 10.65 -7.78 12.04
C ARG A 157 11.44 -6.87 12.99
N ALA A 158 12.74 -7.12 13.18
CA ALA A 158 13.60 -6.28 13.99
C ALA A 158 13.73 -4.85 13.40
N ALA A 159 13.98 -4.73 12.09
CA ALA A 159 14.07 -3.46 11.41
C ALA A 159 12.75 -2.66 11.47
N MET A 160 11.63 -3.31 11.21
CA MET A 160 10.31 -2.69 11.31
C MET A 160 9.96 -2.25 12.74
N ARG A 161 10.40 -3.01 13.75
CA ARG A 161 10.23 -2.63 15.16
C ARG A 161 11.05 -1.39 15.51
N SER A 162 12.27 -1.27 15.01
CA SER A 162 13.11 -0.07 15.18
C SER A 162 12.42 1.17 14.61
N LEU A 163 11.89 1.10 13.39
CA LEU A 163 11.13 2.19 12.78
C LEU A 163 9.84 2.52 13.55
N ALA A 164 9.14 1.51 14.06
CA ALA A 164 7.93 1.75 14.85
C ALA A 164 8.25 2.46 16.18
N LEU A 165 9.37 2.12 16.82
CA LEU A 165 9.84 2.81 18.03
C LEU A 165 10.30 4.24 17.74
N LEU A 166 11.02 4.47 16.63
CA LEU A 166 11.36 5.81 16.16
C LEU A 166 10.10 6.65 15.96
N ALA A 167 9.13 6.12 15.20
CA ALA A 167 7.87 6.80 14.93
C ALA A 167 7.18 7.23 16.25
N GLU A 168 7.10 6.32 17.21
CA GLU A 168 6.46 6.56 18.50
C GLU A 168 7.20 7.59 19.35
N ARG A 169 8.53 7.44 19.50
CA ARG A 169 9.36 8.37 20.30
C ARG A 169 9.35 9.79 19.76
N CYS A 170 9.48 9.93 18.44
CA CYS A 170 9.51 11.22 17.77
C CYS A 170 8.12 11.77 17.43
N HIS A 171 7.05 11.02 17.72
CA HIS A 171 5.68 11.35 17.31
C HIS A 171 5.59 11.71 15.82
N CYS A 172 6.32 10.96 14.98
CA CYS A 172 6.48 11.15 13.55
C CYS A 172 5.66 10.07 12.80
N ALA A 173 4.94 10.45 11.76
CA ALA A 173 4.34 9.49 10.84
C ALA A 173 5.44 8.92 9.92
N VAL A 174 5.58 7.61 9.87
CA VAL A 174 6.54 6.95 8.96
C VAL A 174 5.78 6.29 7.83
N VAL A 175 6.07 6.65 6.59
CA VAL A 175 5.46 6.05 5.40
C VAL A 175 6.52 5.31 4.59
N LEU A 176 6.30 4.02 4.41
CA LEU A 176 7.16 3.13 3.63
C LEU A 176 6.49 2.86 2.29
N VAL A 177 7.14 3.29 1.20
CA VAL A 177 6.66 3.04 -0.16
C VAL A 177 7.22 1.71 -0.64
N GLY A 178 6.37 0.80 -1.08
CA GLY A 178 6.77 -0.54 -1.51
C GLY A 178 6.24 -0.92 -2.89
N HIS A 179 7.07 -1.66 -3.65
CA HIS A 179 6.64 -2.29 -4.88
C HIS A 179 6.01 -3.66 -4.61
N MET A 180 4.93 -3.98 -5.31
CA MET A 180 4.31 -5.30 -5.21
C MET A 180 5.12 -6.33 -6.01
N ASN A 181 5.47 -7.44 -5.38
CA ASN A 181 6.09 -8.56 -6.08
C ASN A 181 5.07 -9.24 -7.01
N LYS A 182 5.52 -9.57 -8.23
CA LYS A 182 4.71 -10.29 -9.25
C LYS A 182 4.40 -11.75 -8.88
N GLY A 183 4.67 -12.18 -7.65
CA GLY A 183 4.37 -13.51 -7.15
C GLY A 183 2.88 -13.83 -7.20
N THR A 184 2.53 -15.00 -7.72
CA THR A 184 1.16 -15.38 -8.11
C THR A 184 0.33 -15.97 -6.98
N THR A 185 0.86 -16.12 -5.77
CA THR A 185 0.18 -16.81 -4.65
C THR A 185 0.23 -15.99 -3.37
N GLY A 186 -0.92 -15.55 -2.89
CA GLY A 186 -1.08 -14.88 -1.60
C GLY A 186 -2.09 -13.73 -1.62
N LYS A 187 -2.63 -13.37 -0.44
CA LYS A 187 -3.48 -12.19 -0.26
C LYS A 187 -2.69 -10.93 -0.62
N ALA A 188 -3.29 -9.96 -1.29
CA ALA A 188 -2.62 -8.72 -1.72
C ALA A 188 -1.96 -7.93 -0.58
N LEU A 189 -2.51 -8.03 0.63
CA LEU A 189 -1.90 -7.49 1.84
C LEU A 189 -0.43 -7.93 2.00
N TYR A 190 -0.06 -9.10 1.48
CA TYR A 190 1.25 -9.72 1.66
C TYR A 190 2.11 -9.74 0.38
N ARG A 191 1.58 -9.33 -0.78
CA ARG A 191 2.35 -9.32 -2.03
C ARG A 191 3.36 -8.17 -2.12
N GLY A 192 3.14 -7.10 -1.37
CA GLY A 192 3.85 -5.84 -1.56
C GLY A 192 5.30 -5.85 -1.12
N LEU A 193 5.64 -6.62 -0.10
CA LEU A 193 6.90 -6.39 0.63
C LEU A 193 7.71 -7.68 0.90
N GLY A 194 7.39 -8.79 0.21
CA GLY A 194 8.13 -10.05 0.38
C GLY A 194 7.94 -10.75 1.73
N SER A 195 7.56 -10.04 2.78
CA SER A 195 7.35 -10.59 4.12
C SER A 195 5.99 -10.17 4.70
N ILE A 196 5.27 -11.16 5.22
CA ILE A 196 4.03 -10.97 5.99
C ILE A 196 4.27 -10.06 7.22
N ASP A 197 5.48 -10.11 7.76
CA ASP A 197 5.86 -9.41 8.98
C ASP A 197 5.88 -7.89 8.83
N ILE A 198 6.20 -7.36 7.65
CA ILE A 198 6.18 -5.92 7.38
C ILE A 198 4.74 -5.39 7.50
N ALA A 199 3.79 -6.07 6.84
CA ALA A 199 2.38 -5.71 6.91
C ALA A 199 1.79 -5.93 8.32
N ALA A 200 2.33 -6.87 9.10
CA ALA A 200 1.87 -7.15 10.45
C ALA A 200 2.15 -5.99 11.43
N ILE A 201 3.34 -5.38 11.35
CA ILE A 201 3.77 -4.28 12.23
C ILE A 201 3.10 -2.96 11.85
N ALA A 202 2.89 -2.71 10.56
CA ALA A 202 2.21 -1.51 10.10
C ALA A 202 0.77 -1.43 10.63
N ARG A 203 0.36 -0.25 11.08
CA ARG A 203 -0.99 0.01 11.58
C ARG A 203 -1.96 0.44 10.49
N SER A 204 -1.45 0.93 9.39
CA SER A 204 -2.17 1.27 8.17
C SER A 204 -1.44 0.69 6.96
N VAL A 205 -2.19 0.11 6.03
CA VAL A 205 -1.69 -0.31 4.72
C VAL A 205 -2.60 0.28 3.67
N LEU A 206 -2.02 1.08 2.80
CA LEU A 206 -2.67 1.77 1.70
C LEU A 206 -2.18 1.15 0.39
N MET A 207 -3.05 1.07 -0.60
CA MET A 207 -2.70 0.57 -1.91
C MET A 207 -3.11 1.55 -3.00
N ILE A 208 -2.21 1.81 -3.95
CA ILE A 208 -2.56 2.51 -5.18
C ILE A 208 -2.97 1.49 -6.23
N VAL A 209 -4.15 1.70 -6.79
CA VAL A 209 -4.72 0.89 -7.85
C VAL A 209 -5.16 1.76 -9.00
N ARG A 210 -5.05 1.23 -10.22
CA ARG A 210 -5.50 1.88 -11.44
C ARG A 210 -6.97 1.60 -11.68
N ASP A 211 -7.71 2.59 -12.15
CA ASP A 211 -9.06 2.40 -12.63
C ASP A 211 -9.05 1.49 -13.88
N CYS A 212 -9.98 0.56 -13.94
CA CYS A 212 -10.05 -0.41 -15.05
C CYS A 212 -10.66 0.20 -16.33
N GLU A 213 -11.49 1.23 -16.19
CA GLU A 213 -12.17 1.89 -17.31
C GLU A 213 -11.38 3.11 -17.82
N ASN A 214 -10.76 3.86 -16.91
CA ASN A 214 -9.96 5.03 -17.23
C ASN A 214 -8.52 4.89 -16.68
N PRO A 215 -7.55 4.45 -17.49
CA PRO A 215 -6.18 4.24 -17.05
C PRO A 215 -5.44 5.49 -16.54
N ALA A 216 -5.95 6.71 -16.75
CA ALA A 216 -5.40 7.93 -16.19
C ALA A 216 -5.81 8.14 -14.73
N ILE A 217 -6.89 7.50 -14.27
CA ILE A 217 -7.37 7.60 -12.89
C ILE A 217 -6.72 6.53 -12.04
N ARG A 218 -6.37 6.90 -10.82
CA ARG A 218 -5.83 6.04 -9.76
C ARG A 218 -6.63 6.27 -8.48
N TYR A 219 -6.62 5.26 -7.63
CA TYR A 219 -7.21 5.34 -6.30
C TYR A 219 -6.21 4.88 -5.26
N MET A 220 -6.07 5.64 -4.20
CA MET A 220 -5.49 5.18 -2.95
C MET A 220 -6.60 4.56 -2.12
N VAL A 221 -6.49 3.27 -1.82
CA VAL A 221 -7.47 2.50 -1.04
C VAL A 221 -6.85 1.96 0.25
N PRO A 222 -7.54 2.06 1.39
CA PRO A 222 -7.10 1.41 2.61
C PRO A 222 -7.30 -0.12 2.50
N VAL A 223 -6.25 -0.89 2.77
CA VAL A 223 -6.25 -2.36 2.77
C VAL A 223 -6.22 -2.91 4.20
N LYS A 224 -5.64 -2.14 5.11
CA LYS A 224 -5.59 -2.42 6.55
C LYS A 224 -5.73 -1.11 7.31
N ALA A 225 -6.68 -1.05 8.22
CA ALA A 225 -6.87 0.05 9.17
C ALA A 225 -7.00 -0.56 10.58
N SER A 226 -5.93 -0.52 11.37
CA SER A 226 -5.93 -1.14 12.71
C SER A 226 -6.38 -0.17 13.81
N LEU A 227 -6.47 1.13 13.53
CA LEU A 227 -6.66 2.19 14.54
C LEU A 227 -7.93 3.02 14.30
N ALA A 228 -8.59 2.81 13.16
CA ALA A 228 -9.84 3.49 12.80
C ALA A 228 -10.68 2.59 11.88
N ALA A 229 -11.92 2.99 11.62
CA ALA A 229 -12.72 2.38 10.56
C ALA A 229 -12.04 2.62 9.19
N GLU A 230 -12.30 1.73 8.24
CA GLU A 230 -11.78 1.88 6.88
C GLU A 230 -12.28 3.19 6.26
N GLY A 231 -11.33 3.99 5.76
CA GLY A 231 -11.63 5.23 5.04
C GLY A 231 -12.14 4.95 3.63
N ALA A 232 -12.75 5.96 3.03
CA ALA A 232 -13.11 5.91 1.61
C ALA A 232 -11.87 5.88 0.72
N ALA A 233 -12.01 5.43 -0.52
CA ALA A 233 -10.95 5.56 -1.51
C ALA A 233 -10.71 7.04 -1.85
N ILE A 234 -9.45 7.41 -2.13
CA ILE A 234 -9.07 8.74 -2.58
C ILE A 234 -8.61 8.66 -4.04
N GLY A 235 -9.37 9.29 -4.92
CA GLY A 235 -9.07 9.35 -6.34
C GLY A 235 -8.05 10.43 -6.69
N PHE A 236 -7.21 10.15 -7.70
CA PHE A 236 -6.35 11.14 -8.33
C PHE A 236 -6.13 10.81 -9.80
N LEU A 237 -5.94 11.85 -10.60
CA LEU A 237 -5.48 11.75 -11.98
C LEU A 237 -3.95 11.64 -11.98
N PHE A 238 -3.42 10.72 -12.77
CA PHE A 238 -2.00 10.61 -13.03
C PHE A 238 -1.79 10.36 -14.52
N ASP A 239 -1.52 11.43 -15.22
CA ASP A 239 -1.39 11.46 -16.67
C ASP A 239 -0.09 12.17 -17.06
N ARG A 240 0.54 11.74 -18.17
CA ARG A 240 1.81 12.32 -18.62
C ARG A 240 1.67 13.78 -19.10
N ASP A 241 0.53 14.10 -19.70
CA ASP A 241 0.28 15.41 -20.30
C ASP A 241 -0.38 16.38 -19.32
N ARG A 242 -1.28 15.87 -18.46
CA ARG A 242 -2.04 16.65 -17.48
C ARG A 242 -1.39 16.71 -16.10
N GLY A 243 -0.36 15.88 -15.88
CA GLY A 243 0.32 15.78 -14.59
C GLY A 243 -0.53 15.07 -13.53
N PHE A 244 -0.32 15.47 -12.28
CA PHE A 244 -1.04 14.94 -11.13
C PHE A 244 -2.14 15.92 -10.68
N GLN A 245 -3.35 15.39 -10.43
CA GLN A 245 -4.47 16.18 -9.89
C GLN A 245 -5.29 15.33 -8.91
N TRP A 246 -5.60 15.89 -7.75
CA TRP A 246 -6.50 15.26 -6.80
C TRP A 246 -7.94 15.26 -7.33
N ILE A 247 -8.60 14.11 -7.30
CA ILE A 247 -10.04 13.98 -7.56
C ILE A 247 -10.80 14.09 -6.24
N GLY A 248 -10.21 13.57 -5.16
CA GLY A 248 -10.82 13.61 -3.84
C GLY A 248 -11.43 12.28 -3.40
N ARG A 249 -12.33 12.37 -2.43
CA ARG A 249 -13.00 11.22 -1.84
C ARG A 249 -13.93 10.54 -2.84
N CYS A 250 -13.79 9.24 -2.99
CA CYS A 250 -14.61 8.42 -3.87
C CYS A 250 -15.45 7.46 -3.04
N GLU A 251 -16.76 7.42 -3.30
CA GLU A 251 -17.68 6.48 -2.65
C GLU A 251 -17.56 5.04 -3.19
N ARG A 252 -16.74 4.85 -4.24
CA ARG A 252 -16.44 3.52 -4.76
C ARG A 252 -15.72 2.71 -3.68
N ASN A 253 -16.32 1.62 -3.26
CA ASN A 253 -15.68 0.66 -2.35
C ASN A 253 -14.66 -0.21 -3.10
N MET A 254 -13.82 -0.96 -2.36
CA MET A 254 -12.80 -1.85 -2.93
C MET A 254 -13.37 -2.88 -3.91
N ASP A 255 -14.61 -3.31 -3.74
CA ASP A 255 -15.27 -4.28 -4.62
C ASP A 255 -15.60 -3.65 -5.98
N MET A 256 -16.10 -2.39 -5.98
CA MET A 256 -16.41 -1.64 -7.21
C MET A 256 -15.16 -1.27 -8.01
N LEU A 257 -14.01 -1.11 -7.36
CA LEU A 257 -12.73 -0.84 -8.01
C LEU A 257 -12.05 -2.12 -8.52
N GLY A 258 -12.68 -3.26 -8.37
CA GLY A 258 -12.08 -4.56 -8.70
C GLY A 258 -10.90 -4.93 -7.78
N VAL A 259 -10.65 -4.15 -6.73
CA VAL A 259 -9.50 -4.32 -5.85
C VAL A 259 -9.62 -5.62 -5.06
N ARG A 260 -10.80 -5.96 -4.56
CA ARG A 260 -11.03 -7.27 -3.93
C ARG A 260 -10.89 -8.42 -4.92
N THR A 261 -11.30 -8.25 -6.16
CA THR A 261 -11.06 -9.23 -7.23
C THR A 261 -9.59 -9.31 -7.62
N ALA A 262 -8.85 -8.19 -7.61
CA ALA A 262 -7.40 -8.19 -7.83
C ALA A 262 -6.59 -8.67 -6.61
N ILE A 263 -7.11 -8.44 -5.41
CA ILE A 263 -6.45 -8.70 -4.12
C ILE A 263 -6.55 -10.16 -3.66
N GLY A 264 -7.55 -10.90 -4.05
CA GLY A 264 -7.83 -12.24 -3.52
C GLY A 264 -7.92 -13.35 -4.54
N ARG A 265 -8.02 -13.04 -5.83
CA ARG A 265 -8.24 -14.07 -6.86
C ARG A 265 -7.05 -14.26 -7.76
N SER A 266 -6.63 -15.49 -7.87
CA SER A 266 -5.61 -15.90 -8.85
C SER A 266 -6.07 -15.53 -10.28
N LYS A 267 -5.12 -15.41 -11.23
CA LYS A 267 -5.46 -15.22 -12.65
C LYS A 267 -6.45 -16.29 -13.14
N ARG A 268 -6.41 -17.48 -12.55
CA ARG A 268 -7.30 -18.60 -12.81
C ARG A 268 -8.73 -18.35 -12.28
N GLU A 269 -8.88 -17.84 -11.08
CA GLU A 269 -10.21 -17.51 -10.50
C GLU A 269 -10.86 -16.35 -11.27
N ARG A 270 -10.09 -15.31 -11.61
CA ARG A 270 -10.60 -14.20 -12.46
C ARG A 270 -11.06 -14.69 -13.83
N ALA A 271 -10.31 -15.63 -14.42
CA ALA A 271 -10.73 -16.25 -15.66
C ALA A 271 -12.04 -17.05 -15.49
N GLY A 272 -12.22 -17.71 -14.33
CA GLY A 272 -13.45 -18.42 -13.98
C GLY A 272 -14.66 -17.49 -13.89
N ASP A 273 -14.52 -16.36 -13.20
CA ASP A 273 -15.62 -15.37 -13.11
C ASP A 273 -15.99 -14.79 -14.47
N MET A 274 -14.98 -14.49 -15.28
CA MET A 274 -15.22 -13.98 -16.63
C MET A 274 -15.87 -15.02 -17.53
N LEU A 275 -15.52 -16.29 -17.36
CA LEU A 275 -16.19 -17.39 -18.05
C LEU A 275 -17.68 -17.50 -17.63
N ARG A 276 -17.98 -17.39 -16.33
CA ARG A 276 -19.37 -17.36 -15.85
C ARG A 276 -20.15 -16.18 -16.45
N LEU A 277 -19.54 -14.99 -16.46
CA LEU A 277 -20.17 -13.80 -17.04
C LEU A 277 -20.40 -13.95 -18.55
N LEU A 278 -19.43 -14.47 -19.29
CA LEU A 278 -19.57 -14.69 -20.74
C LEU A 278 -20.66 -15.73 -21.08
N LEU A 279 -20.83 -16.74 -20.24
CA LEU A 279 -21.76 -17.84 -20.46
C LEU A 279 -23.08 -17.66 -19.72
N SER A 280 -23.27 -16.56 -18.98
CA SER A 280 -24.55 -16.27 -18.29
C SER A 280 -25.65 -15.82 -19.24
N VAL A 281 -25.29 -15.35 -20.44
CA VAL A 281 -26.25 -14.85 -21.43
C VAL A 281 -26.62 -15.95 -22.43
N ASP A 282 -25.61 -16.63 -22.99
CA ASP A 282 -25.78 -17.65 -24.01
C ASP A 282 -24.70 -18.72 -23.98
N ASP A 283 -25.02 -19.91 -24.50
CA ASP A 283 -24.06 -20.95 -24.81
C ASP A 283 -23.14 -20.49 -25.97
N LEU A 284 -21.85 -20.54 -25.78
CA LEU A 284 -20.90 -20.06 -26.78
C LEU A 284 -20.02 -21.19 -27.35
N PRO A 285 -19.66 -21.11 -28.66
CA PRO A 285 -18.64 -21.99 -29.22
C PRO A 285 -17.33 -21.82 -28.48
N SER A 286 -16.62 -22.91 -28.17
CA SER A 286 -15.36 -22.88 -27.42
C SER A 286 -14.31 -21.96 -28.06
N VAL A 287 -14.26 -21.88 -29.40
CA VAL A 287 -13.36 -20.99 -30.16
C VAL A 287 -13.66 -19.53 -29.85
N VAL A 288 -14.94 -19.15 -29.80
CA VAL A 288 -15.36 -17.78 -29.47
C VAL A 288 -15.01 -17.44 -28.02
N VAL A 289 -15.20 -18.40 -27.09
CA VAL A 289 -14.81 -18.22 -25.70
C VAL A 289 -13.30 -17.96 -25.57
N PHE A 290 -12.47 -18.77 -26.21
CA PHE A 290 -11.02 -18.57 -26.20
C PHE A 290 -10.61 -17.22 -26.79
N GLN A 291 -11.16 -16.80 -27.92
CA GLN A 291 -10.89 -15.50 -28.54
C GLN A 291 -11.25 -14.32 -27.60
N LYS A 292 -12.44 -14.34 -27.00
CA LYS A 292 -12.87 -13.30 -26.05
C LYS A 292 -11.98 -13.27 -24.81
N MET A 293 -11.62 -14.44 -24.28
CA MET A 293 -10.75 -14.53 -23.11
C MET A 293 -9.32 -14.09 -23.39
N GLU A 294 -8.81 -14.32 -24.60
CA GLU A 294 -7.50 -13.83 -25.05
C GLU A 294 -7.49 -12.30 -25.16
N GLN A 295 -8.53 -11.69 -25.73
CA GLN A 295 -8.70 -10.23 -25.76
C GLN A 295 -8.72 -9.61 -24.36
N LEU A 296 -9.20 -10.34 -23.35
CA LEU A 296 -9.20 -9.97 -21.93
C LEU A 296 -7.86 -10.29 -21.24
N GLY A 297 -6.84 -10.76 -21.97
CA GLY A 297 -5.49 -11.02 -21.44
C GLY A 297 -5.31 -12.36 -20.73
N PHE A 298 -6.19 -13.33 -20.92
CA PHE A 298 -6.08 -14.67 -20.36
C PHE A 298 -5.50 -15.67 -21.40
N SER A 299 -4.43 -16.38 -21.00
CA SER A 299 -3.89 -17.43 -21.86
C SER A 299 -4.85 -18.64 -21.94
N GLU A 300 -4.80 -19.39 -23.05
CA GLU A 300 -5.60 -20.59 -23.23
C GLU A 300 -5.44 -21.61 -22.07
N LYS A 301 -4.22 -21.78 -21.57
CA LYS A 301 -3.92 -22.62 -20.39
C LYS A 301 -4.67 -22.16 -19.15
N THR A 302 -4.73 -20.84 -18.93
CA THR A 302 -5.44 -20.23 -17.79
C THR A 302 -6.94 -20.50 -17.91
N VAL A 303 -7.50 -20.30 -19.10
CA VAL A 303 -8.92 -20.53 -19.41
C VAL A 303 -9.30 -22.00 -19.21
N LYS A 304 -8.50 -22.95 -19.71
CA LYS A 304 -8.73 -24.39 -19.53
C LYS A 304 -8.66 -24.79 -18.04
N ASN A 305 -7.76 -24.19 -17.28
CA ASN A 305 -7.66 -24.46 -15.85
C ASN A 305 -8.84 -23.85 -15.07
N ALA A 306 -9.24 -22.64 -15.42
CA ALA A 306 -10.38 -21.97 -14.81
C ALA A 306 -11.68 -22.74 -15.06
N LYS A 307 -11.86 -23.26 -16.28
CA LYS A 307 -13.03 -24.11 -16.61
C LYS A 307 -13.19 -25.31 -15.68
N LYS A 308 -12.07 -25.91 -15.24
CA LYS A 308 -12.11 -27.08 -14.33
C LYS A 308 -12.64 -26.75 -12.93
N ASP A 309 -12.52 -25.49 -12.52
CA ASP A 309 -12.95 -25.01 -11.20
C ASP A 309 -14.33 -24.31 -11.25
N THR A 310 -14.91 -24.26 -12.43
CA THR A 310 -16.22 -23.65 -12.66
C THR A 310 -17.19 -24.71 -13.14
N GLU A 311 -18.47 -24.52 -12.84
CA GLU A 311 -19.56 -25.40 -13.26
C GLU A 311 -19.89 -25.17 -14.75
N ILE A 312 -18.88 -25.37 -15.62
CA ILE A 312 -18.99 -25.18 -17.05
C ILE A 312 -18.93 -26.53 -17.77
N GLU A 313 -20.00 -26.89 -18.42
CA GLU A 313 -20.09 -28.06 -19.23
C GLU A 313 -19.67 -27.77 -20.68
N ALA A 314 -19.10 -28.78 -21.32
CA ALA A 314 -18.86 -28.76 -22.76
C ALA A 314 -19.71 -29.81 -23.44
N TYR A 315 -20.39 -29.41 -24.50
CA TYR A 315 -21.20 -30.32 -25.32
C TYR A 315 -20.96 -30.06 -26.81
N ARG A 316 -21.37 -30.99 -27.65
CA ARG A 316 -21.17 -30.90 -29.10
C ARG A 316 -22.48 -30.53 -29.79
N LYS A 317 -22.47 -29.47 -30.61
CA LYS A 317 -23.63 -29.02 -31.38
C LYS A 317 -23.17 -28.67 -32.80
N ALA A 318 -23.83 -29.21 -33.83
CA ALA A 318 -23.51 -28.95 -35.24
C ALA A 318 -22.00 -29.10 -35.60
N GLY A 319 -21.35 -30.12 -35.05
CA GLY A 319 -19.94 -30.40 -35.34
C GLY A 319 -18.93 -29.58 -34.50
N ALA A 320 -19.34 -28.58 -33.75
CA ALA A 320 -18.50 -27.72 -32.92
C ALA A 320 -18.71 -27.96 -31.43
N TRP A 321 -17.65 -27.65 -30.61
CA TRP A 321 -17.73 -27.68 -29.15
C TRP A 321 -18.29 -26.37 -28.61
N TYR A 322 -19.33 -26.46 -27.76
CA TYR A 322 -19.96 -25.36 -27.06
C TYR A 322 -19.73 -25.50 -25.57
N TRP A 323 -19.66 -24.37 -24.87
CA TRP A 323 -19.60 -24.28 -23.42
C TRP A 323 -20.86 -23.61 -22.89
N ARG A 324 -21.36 -24.10 -21.75
CA ARG A 324 -22.49 -23.54 -21.01
C ARG A 324 -22.28 -23.64 -19.52
N LEU A 325 -22.99 -22.83 -18.74
CA LEU A 325 -23.07 -23.01 -17.28
C LEU A 325 -24.01 -24.20 -16.99
N SER A 326 -23.61 -25.06 -16.05
CA SER A 326 -24.50 -26.08 -15.51
C SER A 326 -25.57 -25.37 -14.67
N HIS A 327 -26.79 -25.36 -15.11
CA HIS A 327 -27.92 -24.97 -14.25
C HIS A 327 -28.23 -26.15 -13.34
N GLU A 328 -28.23 -25.97 -12.01
CA GLU A 328 -28.93 -26.87 -11.12
C GLU A 328 -30.37 -26.95 -11.63
N ARG A 329 -30.83 -28.15 -12.00
CA ARG A 329 -32.24 -28.38 -12.23
C ARG A 329 -32.94 -28.09 -10.90
N ALA A 330 -33.69 -27.01 -10.82
CA ALA A 330 -34.78 -26.94 -9.87
C ALA A 330 -35.66 -28.14 -10.15
N ASP A 331 -35.72 -29.07 -9.22
CA ASP A 331 -36.62 -30.21 -9.28
C ASP A 331 -38.02 -29.62 -9.30
N GLU A 332 -38.68 -29.78 -10.45
CA GLU A 332 -40.14 -29.68 -10.57
C GLU A 332 -40.70 -30.94 -9.90
N GLU A 333 -41.24 -30.79 -8.69
CA GLU A 333 -42.33 -31.61 -8.16
C GLU A 333 -43.65 -30.84 -8.22
#